data_28efb7cc14db79a64ff55a73e93cd6d7
#
_entry.id   28efb7cc14db79a64ff55a73e93cd6d7
#
_cell.length_a   1.000
_cell.length_b   1.000
_cell.length_c   1.000
_cell.angle_alpha   90.00
_cell.angle_beta   90.00
_cell.angle_gamma   90.00
#
_symmetry.space_group_name_H-M   'P 1'
#
loop_
_entity.id
_entity.type
_entity.pdbx_description
1 polymer ?
#
loop_
_entity_poly.entity_id
_entity_poly.type
_entity_poly.pdbx_seq_one_letter_code
_entity_poly.pdbx_strand_id
1 'polypeptide(L)' 'MNTTLENEYLDNLDALSVEKTDRVKKIESLENRIAHELYMIKTLDERMSTISENYRKDIENTVEAALEM' A
#
# COMPACT_ATOMS: atom_id res chain seq x y z
N MET A 1 15.80 -50.50 -10.74
CA MET A 1 15.86 -49.03 -10.82
C MET A 1 14.48 -48.48 -11.04
N ASN A 2 14.06 -47.56 -10.22
CA ASN A 2 12.65 -47.13 -10.21
C ASN A 2 12.50 -45.72 -10.77
N THR A 3 12.76 -45.59 -12.09
CA THR A 3 12.71 -44.36 -12.83
C THR A 3 11.32 -43.69 -12.77
N THR A 4 10.26 -44.48 -12.67
CA THR A 4 8.89 -44.00 -12.57
C THR A 4 8.65 -43.24 -11.26
N LEU A 5 9.11 -43.84 -10.14
CA LEU A 5 8.99 -43.18 -8.83
C LEU A 5 9.86 -41.93 -8.73
N GLU A 6 11.03 -41.96 -9.33
CA GLU A 6 11.93 -40.83 -9.39
C GLU A 6 11.30 -39.69 -10.20
N ASN A 7 10.71 -39.98 -11.35
CA ASN A 7 10.03 -38.99 -12.17
C ASN A 7 8.80 -38.39 -11.46
N GLU A 8 8.01 -39.22 -10.77
CA GLU A 8 6.89 -38.74 -9.97
C GLU A 8 7.36 -37.81 -8.85
N TYR A 9 8.45 -38.15 -8.20
CA TYR A 9 9.03 -37.32 -7.15
C TYR A 9 9.42 -35.94 -7.70
N LEU A 10 10.15 -35.93 -8.83
CA LEU A 10 10.62 -34.70 -9.46
C LEU A 10 9.44 -33.85 -9.96
N ASP A 11 8.42 -34.46 -10.55
CA ASP A 11 7.23 -33.75 -11.03
C ASP A 11 6.48 -33.13 -9.88
N ASN A 12 6.32 -33.84 -8.77
CA ASN A 12 5.66 -33.30 -7.58
C ASN A 12 6.45 -32.14 -6.98
N LEU A 13 7.77 -32.27 -6.94
CA LEU A 13 8.64 -31.23 -6.42
C LEU A 13 8.57 -29.96 -7.28
N ASP A 14 8.57 -30.14 -8.61
CA ASP A 14 8.44 -29.04 -9.56
C ASP A 14 7.10 -28.32 -9.41
N ALA A 15 6.01 -29.07 -9.27
CA ALA A 15 4.67 -28.49 -9.09
C ALA A 15 4.62 -27.64 -7.82
N LEU A 16 5.19 -28.12 -6.71
CA LEU A 16 5.24 -27.38 -5.46
C LEU A 16 6.15 -26.15 -5.57
N SER A 17 7.25 -26.27 -6.30
CA SER A 17 8.16 -25.15 -6.54
C SER A 17 7.48 -24.03 -7.33
N VAL A 18 6.71 -24.37 -8.36
CA VAL A 18 5.94 -23.41 -9.14
C VAL A 18 4.88 -22.73 -8.26
N GLU A 19 4.16 -23.51 -7.46
CA GLU A 19 3.17 -22.97 -6.53
C GLU A 19 3.81 -22.01 -5.53
N LYS A 20 4.95 -22.36 -4.98
CA LYS A 20 5.69 -21.50 -4.06
C LYS A 20 6.07 -20.18 -4.73
N THR A 21 6.60 -20.24 -5.96
CA THR A 21 7.00 -19.05 -6.72
C THR A 21 5.80 -18.14 -6.97
N ASP A 22 4.66 -18.70 -7.33
CA ASP A 22 3.43 -17.94 -7.55
C ASP A 22 2.95 -17.25 -6.28
N ARG A 23 3.07 -17.91 -5.13
CA ARG A 23 2.73 -17.33 -3.83
C ARG A 23 3.66 -16.17 -3.47
N VAL A 24 4.96 -16.33 -3.74
CA VAL A 24 5.95 -15.25 -3.52
C VAL A 24 5.63 -14.03 -4.36
N LYS A 25 5.31 -14.23 -5.65
CA LYS A 25 4.92 -13.13 -6.55
C LYS A 25 3.66 -12.43 -6.07
N LYS A 26 2.70 -13.18 -5.54
CA LYS A 26 1.48 -12.63 -4.98
C LYS A 26 1.76 -11.74 -3.77
N ILE A 27 2.68 -12.17 -2.90
CA ILE A 27 3.11 -11.38 -1.74
C ILE A 27 3.75 -10.07 -2.20
N GLU A 28 4.64 -10.11 -3.17
CA GLU A 28 5.28 -8.91 -3.73
C GLU A 28 4.24 -7.92 -4.28
N SER A 29 3.26 -8.44 -5.02
CA SER A 29 2.16 -7.63 -5.55
C SER A 29 1.35 -6.98 -4.44
N LEU A 30 1.05 -7.73 -3.37
CA LEU A 30 0.32 -7.22 -2.20
C LEU A 30 1.14 -6.16 -1.45
N GLU A 31 2.45 -6.36 -1.31
CA GLU A 31 3.35 -5.38 -0.69
C GLU A 31 3.36 -4.06 -1.46
N ASN A 32 3.43 -4.13 -2.79
CA ASN A 32 3.35 -2.95 -3.65
C ASN A 32 2.01 -2.23 -3.50
N ARG A 33 0.93 -2.98 -3.37
CA ARG A 33 -0.41 -2.44 -3.17
C ARG A 33 -0.52 -1.74 -1.82
N ILE A 34 0.03 -2.35 -0.77
CA ILE A 34 0.09 -1.75 0.56
C ILE A 34 0.88 -0.44 0.52
N ALA A 35 2.04 -0.44 -0.11
CA ALA A 35 2.86 0.77 -0.24
C ALA A 35 2.10 1.89 -0.95
N HIS A 36 1.35 1.57 -2.01
CA HIS A 36 0.52 2.53 -2.72
C HIS A 36 -0.58 3.10 -1.81
N GLU A 37 -1.27 2.25 -1.06
CA GLU A 37 -2.33 2.68 -0.16
C GLU A 37 -1.78 3.57 0.97
N LEU A 38 -0.60 3.24 1.50
CA LEU A 38 0.06 4.08 2.50
C LEU A 38 0.42 5.46 1.93
N TYR A 39 0.88 5.52 0.70
CA TYR A 39 1.13 6.78 0.02
C TYR A 39 -0.14 7.60 -0.13
N MET A 40 -1.24 6.97 -0.50
CA MET A 40 -2.54 7.64 -0.62
C MET A 40 -3.02 8.20 0.71
N ILE A 41 -2.86 7.45 1.80
CA ILE A 41 -3.19 7.92 3.16
C ILE A 41 -2.37 9.16 3.51
N LYS A 42 -1.07 9.12 3.27
CA LYS A 42 -0.18 10.25 3.52
C LYS A 42 -0.62 11.49 2.76
N THR A 43 -0.96 11.33 1.48
CA THR A 43 -1.43 12.43 0.63
C THR A 43 -2.74 13.01 1.16
N LEU A 44 -3.67 12.16 1.59
CA LEU A 44 -4.94 12.61 2.16
C LEU A 44 -4.73 13.35 3.48
N ASP A 45 -3.84 12.87 4.34
CA ASP A 45 -3.52 13.54 5.59
C ASP A 45 -2.93 14.94 5.34
N GLU A 46 -2.05 15.07 4.36
CA GLU A 46 -1.47 16.36 3.97
C GLU A 46 -2.57 17.31 3.47
N ARG A 47 -3.49 16.82 2.67
CA ARG A 47 -4.63 17.63 2.18
C ARG A 47 -5.55 18.06 3.32
N MET A 48 -5.82 17.17 4.26
CA MET A 48 -6.62 17.49 5.45
C MET A 48 -5.95 18.58 6.29
N SER A 49 -4.64 18.47 6.49
CA SER A 49 -3.86 19.47 7.22
C SER A 49 -3.92 20.83 6.53
N THR A 50 -3.81 20.86 5.21
CA THR A 50 -3.89 22.10 4.42
C THR A 50 -5.25 22.75 4.55
N ILE A 51 -6.32 21.97 4.47
CA ILE A 51 -7.69 22.47 4.63
C ILE A 51 -7.89 23.04 6.03
N SER A 52 -7.44 22.35 7.06
CA SER A 52 -7.54 22.80 8.45
C SER A 52 -6.77 24.09 8.68
N GLU A 53 -5.56 24.18 8.12
CA GLU A 53 -4.72 25.38 8.23
C GLU A 53 -5.35 26.58 7.54
N ASN A 54 -5.89 26.39 6.34
CA ASN A 54 -6.57 27.45 5.60
C ASN A 54 -7.81 27.94 6.34
N TYR A 55 -8.58 27.02 6.92
CA TYR A 55 -9.75 27.38 7.72
C TYR A 55 -9.35 28.22 8.94
N ARG A 56 -8.29 27.83 9.64
CA ARG A 56 -7.76 28.56 10.79
C ARG A 56 -7.33 29.98 10.40
N LYS A 57 -6.63 30.12 9.27
CA LYS A 57 -6.20 31.43 8.75
C LYS A 57 -7.39 32.32 8.37
N ASP A 58 -8.41 31.75 7.75
CA ASP A 58 -9.61 32.48 7.39
C ASP A 58 -10.34 33.02 8.63
N ILE A 59 -10.41 32.20 9.69
CA ILE A 59 -11.01 32.65 10.96
C ILE A 59 -10.19 33.78 11.58
N GLU A 60 -8.87 33.65 11.63
CA GLU A 60 -7.97 34.69 12.18
C GLU A 60 -8.12 36.00 11.41
N ASN A 61 -8.14 35.93 10.09
CA ASN A 61 -8.33 37.12 9.24
C ASN A 61 -9.69 37.79 9.47
N THR A 62 -10.73 37.01 9.64
CA THR A 62 -12.07 37.49 9.92
C THR A 62 -12.12 38.19 11.27
N VAL A 63 -11.51 37.63 12.30
CA VAL A 63 -11.43 38.21 13.63
C VAL A 63 -10.65 39.51 13.61
N GLU A 64 -9.49 39.55 12.94
CA GLU A 64 -8.69 40.78 12.81
C GLU A 64 -9.46 41.89 12.10
N ALA A 65 -10.14 41.57 11.03
CA ALA A 65 -10.99 42.55 10.31
C ALA A 65 -12.09 43.09 11.20
N ALA A 66 -12.71 42.26 12.03
CA ALA A 66 -13.74 42.70 12.98
C ALA A 66 -13.15 43.60 14.09
N LEU A 67 -11.92 43.32 14.53
CA LEU A 67 -11.27 44.12 15.56
C LEU A 67 -10.82 45.50 15.04
N GLU A 68 -10.54 45.63 13.77
CA GLU A 68 -10.13 46.87 13.14
C GLU A 68 -11.31 47.83 12.87
N MET A 69 -12.50 47.25 12.92
CA MET A 69 -13.71 48.07 12.78
C MET A 69 -14.08 48.70 14.10
#